data_5b922eedd0b7e0b14d30aa1a4d33df50
#
_entry.id   5b922eedd0b7e0b14d30aa1a4d33df50
#
_cell.length_a   1.000
_cell.length_b   1.000
_cell.length_c   1.000
_cell.angle_alpha   90.00
_cell.angle_beta   90.00
_cell.angle_gamma   90.00
#
_symmetry.space_group_name_H-M   'P 1'
#
loop_
_entity.id
_entity.type
_entity.pdbx_description
1 polymer ?
#
loop_
_entity_poly.entity_id
_entity_poly.type
_entity_poly.pdbx_seq_one_letter_code
_entity_poly.pdbx_strand_id
1 'polypeptide(L)'
;MTCPACGGDMKRNGHNSSGRTRWRCKACGASTTQRYSSSPKHLRAFLRWLLGKQPQSELDMPARTFRGKTQEFWRLNPVLPVCDEIHHVAFMDGLWVGHGAVLLIACTDEHVIGCHLAKSENSKDWGCLMSRIAPPDVLVCDGAGGIEKARRAHWPKTRVQRCMFHVFGQIKRCTTTRPRLQAGAELYGLAKGLLHINDLGEAASWLAAFSSWCTRWEEFLREKTVVDGKSQYRHKRLRKARRAPERLCREGTLFTYLDEELIEKGRVPSTSNKIESNNACIRAMLRNHRGMSVEHRIKAVFWWCYMHSEAPVSYARMIEEFPTDNDVREWRRLAAETRKSNEGSDCQGAEVLWSEFHMSGSKTTGWF
;
A
#
# COMPACT_ATOMS: atom_id res chain seq x y z
N MET A 1 21.23 11.48 -36.42
CA MET A 1 21.22 12.53 -35.39
C MET A 1 20.90 13.84 -36.07
N THR A 2 19.91 14.57 -35.60
CA THR A 2 19.45 15.86 -36.17
C THR A 2 20.18 17.03 -35.52
N CYS A 3 20.43 18.05 -36.27
CA CYS A 3 21.09 19.27 -35.83
C CYS A 3 20.17 20.11 -34.94
N PRO A 4 20.57 20.50 -33.73
CA PRO A 4 19.73 21.30 -32.84
C PRO A 4 19.52 22.74 -33.33
N ALA A 5 20.30 23.21 -34.31
CA ALA A 5 20.21 24.57 -34.85
C ALA A 5 19.30 24.67 -36.08
N CYS A 6 19.31 23.68 -36.99
CA CYS A 6 18.58 23.75 -38.27
C CYS A 6 17.79 22.47 -38.62
N GLY A 7 17.76 21.46 -37.76
CA GLY A 7 17.08 20.20 -38.03
C GLY A 7 17.73 19.25 -39.05
N GLY A 8 18.81 19.70 -39.75
CA GLY A 8 19.47 18.93 -40.77
C GLY A 8 20.31 17.75 -40.26
N ASP A 9 20.70 16.84 -41.16
CA ASP A 9 21.50 15.68 -40.84
C ASP A 9 22.91 15.99 -40.34
N MET A 10 23.35 15.29 -39.30
CA MET A 10 24.68 15.41 -38.75
C MET A 10 25.58 14.22 -39.10
N LYS A 11 26.84 14.46 -39.41
CA LYS A 11 27.89 13.45 -39.58
C LYS A 11 28.86 13.43 -38.38
N ARG A 12 29.49 12.28 -38.15
CA ARG A 12 30.58 12.17 -37.17
C ARG A 12 31.76 13.01 -37.58
N ASN A 13 32.36 13.75 -36.64
CA ASN A 13 33.47 14.66 -36.87
C ASN A 13 34.53 14.53 -35.77
N GLY A 14 35.11 13.32 -35.63
CA GLY A 14 36.12 13.01 -34.63
C GLY A 14 35.60 12.96 -33.20
N HIS A 15 36.50 13.13 -32.25
CA HIS A 15 36.25 13.10 -30.82
C HIS A 15 36.74 14.41 -30.16
N ASN A 16 36.18 14.77 -29.02
CA ASN A 16 36.70 15.83 -28.18
C ASN A 16 37.84 15.31 -27.26
N SER A 17 38.47 16.23 -26.50
CA SER A 17 39.54 15.91 -25.54
C SER A 17 39.16 14.88 -24.47
N SER A 18 37.86 14.72 -24.19
CA SER A 18 37.31 13.71 -23.26
C SER A 18 36.84 12.42 -23.96
N GLY A 19 37.29 12.18 -25.24
CA GLY A 19 36.95 10.96 -25.97
C GLY A 19 35.51 10.87 -26.51
N ARG A 20 34.70 11.93 -26.39
CA ARG A 20 33.31 11.94 -26.86
C ARG A 20 33.21 12.24 -28.34
N THR A 21 32.36 11.52 -29.08
CA THR A 21 32.12 11.75 -30.51
C THR A 21 31.58 13.17 -30.74
N ARG A 22 32.25 13.91 -31.61
CA ARG A 22 31.77 15.19 -32.15
C ARG A 22 30.95 14.96 -33.41
N TRP A 23 29.89 15.73 -33.54
CA TRP A 23 29.01 15.69 -34.70
C TRP A 23 29.02 17.07 -35.37
N ARG A 24 29.02 17.13 -36.70
CA ARG A 24 28.93 18.35 -37.47
C ARG A 24 27.76 18.29 -38.44
N CYS A 25 26.93 19.31 -38.45
CA CYS A 25 25.80 19.42 -39.38
C CYS A 25 26.28 19.55 -40.80
N LYS A 26 25.67 18.77 -41.70
CA LYS A 26 25.96 18.83 -43.13
C LYS A 26 25.44 20.11 -43.79
N ALA A 27 24.34 20.68 -43.25
CA ALA A 27 23.68 21.86 -43.83
C ALA A 27 24.25 23.18 -43.28
N CYS A 28 24.26 23.38 -41.97
CA CYS A 28 24.65 24.67 -41.37
C CYS A 28 26.05 24.69 -40.76
N GLY A 29 26.78 23.58 -40.76
CA GLY A 29 28.13 23.48 -40.21
C GLY A 29 28.20 23.46 -38.67
N ALA A 30 27.10 23.65 -37.97
CA ALA A 30 27.06 23.62 -36.50
C ALA A 30 27.68 22.34 -35.96
N SER A 31 28.53 22.47 -34.93
CA SER A 31 29.20 21.34 -34.30
C SER A 31 28.65 21.10 -32.87
N THR A 32 28.36 19.87 -32.56
CA THR A 32 27.91 19.48 -31.22
C THR A 32 28.56 18.16 -30.79
N THR A 33 28.63 17.92 -29.49
CA THR A 33 29.04 16.63 -28.94
C THR A 33 27.80 15.93 -28.35
N GLN A 34 27.67 14.64 -28.64
CA GLN A 34 26.60 13.86 -28.06
C GLN A 34 26.79 13.79 -26.53
N ARG A 35 25.89 14.42 -25.81
CA ARG A 35 25.85 14.34 -24.34
C ARG A 35 25.05 13.12 -23.98
N TYR A 36 25.71 12.07 -23.49
CA TYR A 36 25.02 10.95 -22.83
C TYR A 36 24.74 11.36 -21.39
N SER A 37 23.48 11.43 -21.04
CA SER A 37 23.13 11.57 -19.63
C SER A 37 23.51 10.29 -18.90
N SER A 38 24.27 10.40 -17.80
CA SER A 38 24.58 9.29 -16.92
C SER A 38 23.51 9.11 -15.85
N SER A 39 22.51 10.00 -15.78
CA SER A 39 21.45 9.96 -14.77
C SER A 39 20.67 8.65 -14.77
N PRO A 40 20.28 8.01 -15.88
CA PRO A 40 19.60 6.71 -15.85
C PRO A 40 20.46 5.61 -15.22
N LYS A 41 21.79 5.62 -15.45
CA LYS A 41 22.74 4.69 -14.78
C LYS A 41 22.79 4.96 -13.28
N HIS A 42 22.81 6.22 -12.89
CA HIS A 42 22.83 6.58 -11.45
C HIS A 42 21.49 6.28 -10.77
N LEU A 43 20.36 6.51 -11.45
CA LEU A 43 19.05 6.11 -10.92
C LEU A 43 18.97 4.59 -10.73
N ARG A 44 19.45 3.81 -11.70
CA ARG A 44 19.55 2.34 -11.54
C ARG A 44 20.39 1.95 -10.32
N ALA A 45 21.54 2.59 -10.12
CA ALA A 45 22.40 2.34 -8.97
C ALA A 45 21.71 2.75 -7.65
N PHE A 46 21.02 3.89 -7.64
CA PHE A 46 20.22 4.36 -6.51
C PHE A 46 19.13 3.35 -6.13
N LEU A 47 18.31 2.91 -7.09
CA LEU A 47 17.24 1.95 -6.82
C LEU A 47 17.76 0.58 -6.43
N ARG A 48 18.87 0.12 -7.03
CA ARG A 48 19.52 -1.12 -6.61
C ARG A 48 19.99 -1.07 -5.16
N TRP A 49 20.54 0.07 -4.73
CA TRP A 49 20.92 0.28 -3.34
C TRP A 49 19.69 0.40 -2.46
N LEU A 50 18.71 1.26 -2.81
CA LEU A 50 17.55 1.54 -1.99
C LEU A 50 16.69 0.29 -1.72
N LEU A 51 16.43 -0.50 -2.76
CA LEU A 51 15.60 -1.70 -2.69
C LEU A 51 16.39 -2.96 -2.28
N GLY A 52 17.72 -2.86 -2.28
CA GLY A 52 18.62 -3.96 -1.92
C GLY A 52 18.90 -4.06 -0.43
N LYS A 53 19.84 -4.94 -0.11
CA LYS A 53 20.32 -5.15 1.27
C LYS A 53 21.72 -4.57 1.51
N GLN A 54 22.39 -4.12 0.45
CA GLN A 54 23.79 -3.70 0.49
C GLN A 54 23.92 -2.31 1.14
N PRO A 55 24.74 -2.16 2.20
CA PRO A 55 25.02 -0.85 2.78
C PRO A 55 25.89 0.00 1.85
N GLN A 56 25.87 1.35 2.05
CA GLN A 56 26.66 2.25 1.19
C GLN A 56 28.16 2.01 1.27
N SER A 57 28.66 1.46 2.38
CA SER A 57 30.08 1.14 2.58
C SER A 57 30.59 0.03 1.67
N GLU A 58 29.70 -0.81 1.14
CA GLU A 58 30.04 -1.95 0.25
C GLU A 58 29.81 -1.63 -1.23
N LEU A 59 29.47 -0.37 -1.57
CA LEU A 59 29.34 0.04 -2.96
C LEU A 59 30.69 0.25 -3.61
N ASP A 60 30.79 0.00 -4.92
CA ASP A 60 32.02 0.18 -5.74
C ASP A 60 32.46 1.66 -5.86
N MET A 61 31.93 2.54 -5.01
CA MET A 61 32.30 3.97 -4.98
C MET A 61 32.18 4.54 -3.57
N PRO A 62 32.96 5.59 -3.22
CA PRO A 62 32.85 6.26 -1.93
C PRO A 62 31.43 6.74 -1.65
N ALA A 63 30.94 6.58 -0.43
CA ALA A 63 29.60 6.94 -0.01
C ALA A 63 29.24 8.42 -0.29
N ARG A 64 30.22 9.35 -0.17
CA ARG A 64 30.04 10.77 -0.50
C ARG A 64 29.76 10.94 -2.01
N THR A 65 30.50 10.26 -2.87
CA THR A 65 30.33 10.28 -4.32
C THR A 65 28.98 9.69 -4.71
N PHE A 66 28.60 8.57 -4.10
CA PHE A 66 27.29 7.96 -4.32
C PHE A 66 26.16 8.92 -3.98
N ARG A 67 26.19 9.52 -2.79
CA ARG A 67 25.17 10.49 -2.35
C ARG A 67 25.10 11.69 -3.29
N GLY A 68 26.23 12.26 -3.69
CA GLY A 68 26.25 13.39 -4.63
C GLY A 68 25.63 13.07 -5.99
N LYS A 69 25.82 11.82 -6.50
CA LYS A 69 25.24 11.37 -7.77
C LYS A 69 23.77 10.96 -7.69
N THR A 70 23.25 10.67 -6.51
CA THR A 70 21.89 10.11 -6.31
C THR A 70 20.95 11.05 -5.57
N GLN A 71 21.46 12.16 -5.06
CA GLN A 71 20.66 13.13 -4.30
C GLN A 71 19.47 13.69 -5.09
N GLU A 72 19.61 13.87 -6.40
CA GLU A 72 18.55 14.37 -7.28
C GLU A 72 17.34 13.43 -7.31
N PHE A 73 17.53 12.12 -7.18
CA PHE A 73 16.45 11.12 -7.29
C PHE A 73 15.52 11.10 -6.06
N TRP A 74 15.98 11.66 -4.94
CA TRP A 74 15.09 11.90 -3.80
C TRP A 74 14.06 13.01 -4.05
N ARG A 75 14.25 13.83 -5.10
CA ARG A 75 13.28 14.85 -5.50
C ARG A 75 12.20 14.31 -6.44
N LEU A 76 12.39 13.12 -7.01
CA LEU A 76 11.40 12.48 -7.84
C LEU A 76 10.30 11.86 -6.98
N ASN A 77 9.08 11.94 -7.47
CA ASN A 77 7.90 11.34 -6.82
C ASN A 77 7.33 10.27 -7.74
N PRO A 78 7.61 8.98 -7.48
CA PRO A 78 7.04 7.88 -8.27
C PRO A 78 5.52 7.88 -8.13
N VAL A 79 4.82 7.86 -9.26
CA VAL A 79 3.36 7.82 -9.32
C VAL A 79 2.94 6.54 -10.02
N LEU A 80 2.14 5.71 -9.34
CA LEU A 80 1.52 4.56 -9.97
C LEU A 80 0.40 5.03 -10.89
N PRO A 81 0.25 4.43 -12.09
CA PRO A 81 -0.86 4.74 -12.98
C PRO A 81 -2.21 4.39 -12.33
N VAL A 82 -3.29 4.89 -12.89
CA VAL A 82 -4.64 4.42 -12.59
C VAL A 82 -4.75 3.00 -13.10
N CYS A 83 -5.31 2.11 -12.26
CA CYS A 83 -5.52 0.72 -12.63
C CYS A 83 -6.95 0.55 -13.14
N ASP A 84 -7.11 0.52 -14.46
CA ASP A 84 -8.41 0.36 -15.13
C ASP A 84 -8.78 -1.11 -15.35
N GLU A 85 -7.86 -2.03 -15.11
CA GLU A 85 -8.09 -3.47 -15.21
C GLU A 85 -8.88 -3.97 -14.00
N ILE A 86 -9.92 -4.77 -14.27
CA ILE A 86 -10.71 -5.44 -13.23
C ILE A 86 -9.99 -6.73 -12.81
N HIS A 87 -9.39 -6.70 -11.63
CA HIS A 87 -8.77 -7.89 -11.06
C HIS A 87 -9.79 -8.77 -10.33
N HIS A 88 -9.60 -10.09 -10.42
CA HIS A 88 -10.44 -11.02 -9.66
C HIS A 88 -10.26 -10.82 -8.15
N VAL A 89 -9.02 -10.72 -7.67
CA VAL A 89 -8.71 -10.52 -6.26
C VAL A 89 -7.76 -9.35 -6.06
N ALA A 90 -8.10 -8.45 -5.13
CA ALA A 90 -7.19 -7.43 -4.63
C ALA A 90 -7.00 -7.56 -3.12
N PHE A 91 -5.78 -7.28 -2.65
CA PHE A 91 -5.42 -7.22 -1.24
C PHE A 91 -5.15 -5.77 -0.86
N MET A 92 -5.62 -5.35 0.30
CA MET A 92 -5.35 -3.99 0.80
C MET A 92 -4.96 -4.01 2.26
N ASP A 93 -3.92 -3.24 2.60
CA ASP A 93 -3.45 -3.09 3.99
C ASP A 93 -2.71 -1.76 4.18
N GLY A 94 -2.62 -1.28 5.41
CA GLY A 94 -1.90 -0.07 5.79
C GLY A 94 -0.50 -0.36 6.33
N LEU A 95 0.50 0.39 5.88
CA LEU A 95 1.87 0.32 6.34
C LEU A 95 2.29 1.63 7.02
N TRP A 96 2.45 1.62 8.34
CA TRP A 96 2.96 2.76 9.09
C TRP A 96 4.47 2.94 8.88
N VAL A 97 4.88 4.11 8.42
CA VAL A 97 6.29 4.47 8.15
C VAL A 97 6.84 5.47 9.14
N GLY A 98 5.98 6.11 9.92
CA GLY A 98 6.30 7.07 10.96
C GLY A 98 5.06 7.49 11.73
N HIS A 99 5.22 8.34 12.74
CA HIS A 99 4.08 8.90 13.46
C HIS A 99 3.22 9.74 12.51
N GLY A 100 1.94 9.40 12.37
CA GLY A 100 0.99 10.10 11.50
C GLY A 100 1.26 9.93 9.99
N ALA A 101 2.05 8.96 9.57
CA ALA A 101 2.29 8.63 8.17
C ALA A 101 2.07 7.14 7.92
N VAL A 102 1.02 6.81 7.21
CA VAL A 102 0.66 5.46 6.78
C VAL A 102 0.55 5.42 5.27
N LEU A 103 1.15 4.42 4.64
CA LEU A 103 0.91 4.14 3.24
C LEU A 103 -0.15 3.05 3.14
N LEU A 104 -1.23 3.37 2.44
CA LEU A 104 -2.30 2.46 2.07
C LEU A 104 -1.87 1.81 0.76
N ILE A 105 -1.75 0.49 0.75
CA ILE A 105 -1.23 -0.26 -0.40
C ILE A 105 -2.29 -1.23 -0.87
N ALA A 106 -2.47 -1.31 -2.19
CA ALA A 106 -3.27 -2.31 -2.87
C ALA A 106 -2.39 -3.15 -3.80
N CYS A 107 -2.57 -4.46 -3.79
CA CYS A 107 -1.85 -5.37 -4.69
C CYS A 107 -2.74 -6.54 -5.11
N THR A 108 -2.35 -7.19 -6.20
CA THR A 108 -2.79 -8.54 -6.60
C THR A 108 -1.81 -9.59 -6.06
N ASP A 109 -1.96 -10.84 -6.45
CA ASP A 109 -0.96 -11.87 -6.16
C ASP A 109 0.37 -11.62 -6.88
N GLU A 110 0.38 -10.85 -7.96
CA GLU A 110 1.54 -10.63 -8.81
C GLU A 110 2.24 -9.31 -8.51
N HIS A 111 1.50 -8.19 -8.52
CA HIS A 111 2.09 -6.86 -8.46
C HIS A 111 1.27 -5.85 -7.63
N VAL A 112 1.87 -4.72 -7.33
CA VAL A 112 1.23 -3.58 -6.67
C VAL A 112 0.40 -2.81 -7.70
N ILE A 113 -0.88 -2.58 -7.39
CA ILE A 113 -1.83 -1.86 -8.25
C ILE A 113 -2.18 -0.46 -7.75
N GLY A 114 -1.83 -0.13 -6.51
CA GLY A 114 -2.07 1.21 -5.98
C GLY A 114 -1.34 1.47 -4.66
N CYS A 115 -1.05 2.74 -4.43
CA CYS A 115 -0.46 3.22 -3.18
C CYS A 115 -0.92 4.65 -2.91
N HIS A 116 -1.31 4.93 -1.66
CA HIS A 116 -1.75 6.26 -1.22
C HIS A 116 -1.16 6.60 0.14
N LEU A 117 -0.66 7.83 0.29
CA LEU A 117 -0.12 8.31 1.56
C LEU A 117 -1.23 8.98 2.37
N ALA A 118 -1.39 8.57 3.62
CA ALA A 118 -2.40 9.08 4.54
C ALA A 118 -1.83 9.41 5.92
N LYS A 119 -2.57 10.18 6.71
CA LYS A 119 -2.26 10.41 8.13
C LYS A 119 -2.74 9.27 9.01
N SER A 120 -3.78 8.58 8.60
CA SER A 120 -4.40 7.47 9.31
C SER A 120 -5.22 6.62 8.35
N GLU A 121 -5.59 5.43 8.76
CA GLU A 121 -6.41 4.49 8.00
C GLU A 121 -7.91 4.83 8.08
N ASN A 122 -8.27 6.03 7.67
CA ASN A 122 -9.67 6.48 7.66
C ASN A 122 -10.36 6.17 6.32
N SER A 123 -11.68 6.28 6.29
CA SER A 123 -12.48 5.92 5.10
C SER A 123 -12.28 6.88 3.91
N LYS A 124 -11.92 8.13 4.16
CA LYS A 124 -11.66 9.11 3.09
C LYS A 124 -10.39 8.71 2.32
N ASP A 125 -9.31 8.45 3.04
CA ASP A 125 -8.03 8.10 2.43
C ASP A 125 -8.08 6.73 1.72
N TRP A 126 -8.79 5.74 2.30
CA TRP A 126 -9.07 4.49 1.60
C TRP A 126 -9.89 4.70 0.34
N GLY A 127 -10.88 5.61 0.37
CA GLY A 127 -11.67 6.01 -0.80
C GLY A 127 -10.81 6.62 -1.91
N CYS A 128 -9.81 7.43 -1.55
CA CYS A 128 -8.87 8.00 -2.51
C CYS A 128 -8.03 6.93 -3.22
N LEU A 129 -7.58 5.92 -2.49
CA LEU A 129 -6.89 4.79 -3.11
C LEU A 129 -7.84 3.99 -4.03
N MET A 130 -9.04 3.68 -3.54
CA MET A 130 -10.04 2.90 -4.28
C MET A 130 -10.54 3.60 -5.55
N SER A 131 -10.62 4.94 -5.58
CA SER A 131 -11.04 5.70 -6.77
C SER A 131 -10.06 5.62 -7.93
N ARG A 132 -8.84 5.13 -7.71
CA ARG A 132 -7.79 4.95 -8.72
C ARG A 132 -7.65 3.50 -9.20
N ILE A 133 -8.48 2.61 -8.71
CA ILE A 133 -8.41 1.17 -9.01
C ILE A 133 -9.81 0.71 -9.42
N ALA A 134 -9.92 0.03 -10.54
CA ALA A 134 -11.17 -0.60 -10.95
C ALA A 134 -11.66 -1.58 -9.87
N PRO A 135 -12.98 -1.59 -9.54
CA PRO A 135 -13.51 -2.45 -8.49
C PRO A 135 -13.20 -3.93 -8.76
N PRO A 136 -12.45 -4.63 -7.89
CA PRO A 136 -12.19 -6.05 -8.05
C PRO A 136 -13.43 -6.89 -7.73
N ASP A 137 -13.46 -8.17 -8.16
CA ASP A 137 -14.50 -9.09 -7.73
C ASP A 137 -14.45 -9.30 -6.21
N VAL A 138 -13.25 -9.52 -5.66
CA VAL A 138 -13.04 -9.80 -4.23
C VAL A 138 -11.95 -8.92 -3.64
N LEU A 139 -12.25 -8.30 -2.49
CA LEU A 139 -11.28 -7.63 -1.63
C LEU A 139 -10.92 -8.53 -0.45
N VAL A 140 -9.65 -8.89 -0.31
CA VAL A 140 -9.13 -9.60 0.87
C VAL A 140 -8.44 -8.61 1.81
N CYS A 141 -8.96 -8.44 3.02
CA CYS A 141 -8.43 -7.47 3.99
C CYS A 141 -8.62 -7.91 5.45
N ASP A 142 -8.01 -7.16 6.38
CA ASP A 142 -8.21 -7.35 7.82
C ASP A 142 -9.59 -6.85 8.30
N GLY A 143 -10.26 -6.00 7.48
CA GLY A 143 -11.59 -5.40 7.67
C GLY A 143 -11.63 -4.34 8.76
N ALA A 144 -10.61 -3.51 8.83
CA ALA A 144 -10.68 -2.26 9.57
C ALA A 144 -11.88 -1.41 9.12
N GLY A 145 -12.51 -0.70 10.05
CA GLY A 145 -13.76 0.04 9.78
C GLY A 145 -13.61 1.09 8.68
N GLY A 146 -12.42 1.67 8.53
CA GLY A 146 -12.13 2.66 7.48
C GLY A 146 -12.22 2.06 6.08
N ILE A 147 -11.55 0.91 5.87
CA ILE A 147 -11.55 0.23 4.57
C ILE A 147 -12.95 -0.28 4.19
N GLU A 148 -13.70 -0.84 5.14
CA GLU A 148 -15.04 -1.33 4.88
C GLU A 148 -16.02 -0.20 4.52
N LYS A 149 -15.93 0.94 5.20
CA LYS A 149 -16.76 2.11 4.87
C LYS A 149 -16.42 2.66 3.48
N ALA A 150 -15.14 2.73 3.12
CA ALA A 150 -14.70 3.15 1.79
C ALA A 150 -15.15 2.17 0.71
N ARG A 151 -14.98 0.85 0.93
CA ARG A 151 -15.42 -0.18 0.00
C ARG A 151 -16.91 -0.07 -0.32
N ARG A 152 -17.78 0.11 0.69
CA ARG A 152 -19.22 0.28 0.46
C ARG A 152 -19.55 1.50 -0.41
N ALA A 153 -18.79 2.58 -0.30
CA ALA A 153 -18.99 3.79 -1.06
C ALA A 153 -18.44 3.69 -2.50
N HIS A 154 -17.23 3.16 -2.68
CA HIS A 154 -16.53 3.15 -3.97
C HIS A 154 -16.66 1.83 -4.74
N TRP A 155 -16.74 0.70 -4.04
CA TRP A 155 -16.81 -0.65 -4.61
C TRP A 155 -17.99 -1.45 -4.05
N PRO A 156 -19.25 -0.97 -4.21
CA PRO A 156 -20.43 -1.56 -3.57
C PRO A 156 -20.68 -3.02 -3.96
N LYS A 157 -20.27 -3.44 -5.15
CA LYS A 157 -20.44 -4.81 -5.67
C LYS A 157 -19.30 -5.75 -5.32
N THR A 158 -18.14 -5.23 -4.92
CA THR A 158 -16.97 -6.04 -4.55
C THR A 158 -17.28 -6.88 -3.30
N ARG A 159 -17.10 -8.19 -3.41
CA ARG A 159 -17.23 -9.14 -2.31
C ARG A 159 -16.04 -8.98 -1.35
N VAL A 160 -16.22 -9.29 -0.09
CA VAL A 160 -15.15 -9.16 0.91
C VAL A 160 -14.83 -10.53 1.49
N GLN A 161 -13.56 -10.93 1.42
CA GLN A 161 -13.01 -12.02 2.21
C GLN A 161 -12.26 -11.44 3.40
N ARG A 162 -12.69 -11.76 4.60
CA ARG A 162 -11.98 -11.41 5.83
C ARG A 162 -10.80 -12.35 6.03
N CYS A 163 -9.62 -11.78 6.20
CA CYS A 163 -8.42 -12.57 6.47
C CYS A 163 -8.62 -13.48 7.70
N MET A 164 -8.62 -14.79 7.47
CA MET A 164 -8.83 -15.79 8.52
C MET A 164 -7.81 -15.69 9.64
N PHE A 165 -6.56 -15.37 9.28
CA PHE A 165 -5.48 -15.20 10.26
C PHE A 165 -5.73 -14.03 11.20
N HIS A 166 -6.27 -12.92 10.68
CA HIS A 166 -6.68 -11.78 11.50
C HIS A 166 -7.87 -12.09 12.41
N VAL A 167 -8.85 -12.85 11.93
CA VAL A 167 -9.99 -13.30 12.75
C VAL A 167 -9.50 -14.21 13.87
N PHE A 168 -8.66 -15.22 13.57
CA PHE A 168 -8.00 -16.03 14.57
C PHE A 168 -7.23 -15.19 15.59
N GLY A 169 -6.41 -14.24 15.13
CA GLY A 169 -5.64 -13.35 15.98
C GLY A 169 -6.50 -12.50 16.92
N GLN A 170 -7.67 -12.04 16.45
CA GLN A 170 -8.63 -11.29 17.28
C GLN A 170 -9.21 -12.17 18.42
N ILE A 171 -9.60 -13.41 18.11
CA ILE A 171 -10.08 -14.35 19.11
C ILE A 171 -8.96 -14.70 20.08
N LYS A 172 -7.78 -15.07 19.59
CA LYS A 172 -6.59 -15.41 20.38
C LYS A 172 -6.22 -14.31 21.38
N ARG A 173 -6.25 -13.03 20.98
CA ARG A 173 -5.98 -11.90 21.90
C ARG A 173 -6.99 -11.81 23.04
N CYS A 174 -8.23 -12.26 22.83
CA CYS A 174 -9.27 -12.23 23.83
C CYS A 174 -9.28 -13.48 24.73
N THR A 175 -9.01 -14.66 24.17
CA THR A 175 -9.00 -15.94 24.91
C THR A 175 -7.65 -16.27 25.55
N THR A 176 -6.54 -15.69 24.99
CA THR A 176 -5.14 -16.09 25.25
C THR A 176 -4.78 -17.44 24.60
N THR A 177 -3.52 -17.86 24.72
CA THR A 177 -3.05 -19.14 24.18
C THR A 177 -3.29 -20.31 25.14
N ARG A 178 -3.55 -20.01 26.42
CA ARG A 178 -3.84 -20.97 27.48
C ARG A 178 -5.06 -20.49 28.28
N PRO A 179 -6.27 -20.62 27.73
CA PRO A 179 -7.49 -20.18 28.41
C PRO A 179 -7.73 -20.99 29.68
N ARG A 180 -8.02 -20.30 30.78
CA ARG A 180 -8.36 -20.97 32.06
C ARG A 180 -9.84 -21.39 32.14
N LEU A 181 -10.72 -20.69 31.43
CA LEU A 181 -12.14 -20.94 31.38
C LEU A 181 -12.44 -21.92 30.25
N GLN A 182 -13.31 -22.91 30.51
CA GLN A 182 -13.72 -23.90 29.50
C GLN A 182 -14.31 -23.23 28.26
N ALA A 183 -15.22 -22.24 28.41
CA ALA A 183 -15.77 -21.46 27.32
C ALA A 183 -14.66 -20.81 26.43
N GLY A 184 -13.60 -20.34 27.09
CA GLY A 184 -12.45 -19.76 26.38
C GLY A 184 -11.62 -20.80 25.65
N ALA A 185 -11.41 -21.98 26.24
CA ALA A 185 -10.68 -23.10 25.64
C ALA A 185 -11.38 -23.63 24.38
N GLU A 186 -12.69 -23.84 24.48
CA GLU A 186 -13.53 -24.28 23.37
C GLU A 186 -13.51 -23.22 22.22
N LEU A 187 -13.72 -21.94 22.54
CA LEU A 187 -13.69 -20.88 21.53
C LEU A 187 -12.31 -20.74 20.86
N TYR A 188 -11.22 -20.92 21.62
CA TYR A 188 -9.87 -20.93 21.05
C TYR A 188 -9.64 -22.16 20.16
N GLY A 189 -10.21 -23.32 20.52
CA GLY A 189 -10.24 -24.51 19.66
C GLY A 189 -10.94 -24.26 18.33
N LEU A 190 -12.14 -23.69 18.37
CA LEU A 190 -12.89 -23.26 17.19
C LEU A 190 -12.09 -22.27 16.31
N ALA A 191 -11.42 -21.30 16.95
CA ALA A 191 -10.60 -20.33 16.22
C ALA A 191 -9.40 -20.98 15.51
N LYS A 192 -8.78 -22.02 16.10
CA LYS A 192 -7.73 -22.80 15.42
C LYS A 192 -8.29 -23.57 14.24
N GLY A 193 -9.45 -24.22 14.39
CA GLY A 193 -10.12 -24.95 13.33
C GLY A 193 -10.43 -24.06 12.12
N LEU A 194 -10.74 -22.79 12.34
CA LEU A 194 -11.04 -21.82 11.29
C LEU A 194 -9.91 -21.69 10.23
N LEU A 195 -8.66 -21.90 10.61
CA LEU A 195 -7.51 -21.81 9.72
C LEU A 195 -7.33 -23.02 8.78
N HIS A 196 -8.09 -24.08 9.00
CA HIS A 196 -7.97 -25.36 8.29
C HIS A 196 -9.21 -25.71 7.47
N ILE A 197 -10.14 -24.78 7.31
CA ILE A 197 -11.35 -24.97 6.50
C ILE A 197 -11.01 -24.81 5.03
N ASN A 198 -11.30 -25.82 4.23
CA ASN A 198 -10.97 -25.87 2.81
C ASN A 198 -12.18 -26.07 1.88
N ASP A 199 -13.34 -26.47 2.45
CA ASP A 199 -14.56 -26.71 1.69
C ASP A 199 -15.82 -26.26 2.44
N LEU A 200 -16.95 -26.27 1.73
CA LEU A 200 -18.26 -25.86 2.26
C LEU A 200 -18.77 -26.78 3.38
N GLY A 201 -18.44 -28.08 3.35
CA GLY A 201 -18.83 -29.03 4.38
C GLY A 201 -18.12 -28.76 5.70
N GLU A 202 -16.81 -28.50 5.64
CA GLU A 202 -16.01 -28.07 6.79
C GLU A 202 -16.50 -26.72 7.35
N ALA A 203 -16.83 -25.77 6.46
CA ALA A 203 -17.39 -24.47 6.85
C ALA A 203 -18.75 -24.62 7.55
N ALA A 204 -19.64 -25.45 7.02
CA ALA A 204 -20.94 -25.73 7.63
C ALA A 204 -20.77 -26.40 9.01
N SER A 205 -19.88 -27.37 9.13
CA SER A 205 -19.56 -28.05 10.39
C SER A 205 -19.01 -27.06 11.44
N TRP A 206 -18.11 -26.16 11.00
CA TRP A 206 -17.58 -25.11 11.89
C TRP A 206 -18.67 -24.12 12.35
N LEU A 207 -19.55 -23.69 11.44
CA LEU A 207 -20.67 -22.81 11.75
C LEU A 207 -21.63 -23.45 12.77
N ALA A 208 -21.96 -24.73 12.61
CA ALA A 208 -22.78 -25.48 13.54
C ALA A 208 -22.11 -25.57 14.93
N ALA A 209 -20.81 -25.88 14.97
CA ALA A 209 -20.06 -25.95 16.21
C ALA A 209 -19.96 -24.58 16.91
N PHE A 210 -19.76 -23.50 16.15
CA PHE A 210 -19.73 -22.14 16.69
C PHE A 210 -21.11 -21.70 17.20
N SER A 211 -22.20 -22.03 16.50
CA SER A 211 -23.57 -21.78 16.93
C SER A 211 -23.90 -22.51 18.22
N SER A 212 -23.55 -23.80 18.30
CA SER A 212 -23.70 -24.60 19.52
C SER A 212 -22.93 -24.01 20.70
N TRP A 213 -21.70 -23.56 20.47
CA TRP A 213 -20.90 -22.87 21.48
C TRP A 213 -21.60 -21.59 21.96
N CYS A 214 -22.13 -20.78 21.03
CA CYS A 214 -22.85 -19.55 21.36
C CYS A 214 -24.07 -19.82 22.25
N THR A 215 -24.86 -20.84 21.93
CA THR A 215 -26.06 -21.24 22.71
C THR A 215 -25.66 -21.76 24.08
N ARG A 216 -24.69 -22.69 24.16
CA ARG A 216 -24.23 -23.30 25.41
C ARG A 216 -23.73 -22.28 26.43
N TRP A 217 -23.00 -21.29 25.98
CA TRP A 217 -22.34 -20.30 26.84
C TRP A 217 -23.08 -18.97 26.95
N GLU A 218 -24.32 -18.88 26.45
CA GLU A 218 -25.07 -17.60 26.41
C GLU A 218 -25.29 -17.04 27.82
N GLU A 219 -25.83 -17.86 28.77
CA GLU A 219 -26.11 -17.40 30.13
C GLU A 219 -24.81 -17.04 30.88
N PHE A 220 -23.79 -17.88 30.78
CA PHE A 220 -22.47 -17.60 31.34
C PHE A 220 -21.89 -16.25 30.83
N LEU A 221 -22.02 -15.96 29.57
CA LEU A 221 -21.55 -14.72 29.00
C LEU A 221 -22.41 -13.51 29.40
N ARG A 222 -23.65 -13.70 29.87
CA ARG A 222 -24.54 -12.67 30.43
C ARG A 222 -24.24 -12.31 31.88
N GLU A 223 -23.47 -13.11 32.59
CA GLU A 223 -23.09 -12.81 33.97
C GLU A 223 -22.55 -11.38 34.11
N LYS A 224 -23.06 -10.70 35.15
CA LYS A 224 -22.62 -9.34 35.46
C LYS A 224 -21.91 -9.31 36.82
N THR A 225 -21.06 -8.34 36.98
CA THR A 225 -20.39 -8.03 38.26
C THR A 225 -20.42 -6.53 38.47
N VAL A 226 -20.34 -6.10 39.72
CA VAL A 226 -20.24 -4.67 40.07
C VAL A 226 -18.76 -4.36 40.34
N VAL A 227 -18.23 -3.38 39.65
CA VAL A 227 -16.88 -2.85 39.84
C VAL A 227 -17.00 -1.33 39.92
N ASP A 228 -16.46 -0.73 40.98
CA ASP A 228 -16.54 0.72 41.25
C ASP A 228 -18.00 1.26 41.17
N GLY A 229 -18.96 0.52 41.75
CA GLY A 229 -20.38 0.87 41.75
C GLY A 229 -21.09 0.74 40.39
N LYS A 230 -20.42 0.32 39.32
CA LYS A 230 -20.99 0.16 37.98
C LYS A 230 -21.17 -1.32 37.61
N SER A 231 -22.37 -1.68 37.17
CA SER A 231 -22.65 -3.01 36.63
C SER A 231 -21.96 -3.20 35.26
N GLN A 232 -21.20 -4.27 35.14
CA GLN A 232 -20.50 -4.63 33.91
C GLN A 232 -20.48 -6.14 33.68
N TYR A 233 -20.35 -6.57 32.41
CA TYR A 233 -20.23 -7.99 32.11
C TYR A 233 -18.93 -8.57 32.70
N ARG A 234 -19.06 -9.68 33.42
CA ARG A 234 -17.94 -10.41 34.02
C ARG A 234 -16.98 -10.95 32.95
N HIS A 235 -17.50 -11.44 31.84
CA HIS A 235 -16.77 -12.10 30.76
C HIS A 235 -16.60 -11.21 29.50
N LYS A 236 -16.25 -9.90 29.69
CA LYS A 236 -16.12 -8.92 28.61
C LYS A 236 -15.23 -9.39 27.45
N ARG A 237 -14.11 -10.05 27.76
CA ARG A 237 -13.14 -10.51 26.74
C ARG A 237 -13.74 -11.62 25.87
N LEU A 238 -14.40 -12.61 26.44
CA LEU A 238 -15.08 -13.67 25.69
C LEU A 238 -16.24 -13.14 24.87
N ARG A 239 -17.03 -12.21 25.40
CA ARG A 239 -18.06 -11.51 24.63
C ARG A 239 -17.49 -10.77 23.42
N LYS A 240 -16.33 -10.11 23.59
CA LYS A 240 -15.61 -9.46 22.48
C LYS A 240 -15.12 -10.48 21.45
N ALA A 241 -14.58 -11.62 21.91
CA ALA A 241 -14.13 -12.71 21.05
C ALA A 241 -15.26 -13.31 20.19
N ARG A 242 -16.45 -13.50 20.79
CA ARG A 242 -17.67 -14.01 20.12
C ARG A 242 -18.19 -13.06 19.04
N ARG A 243 -18.23 -11.75 19.32
CA ARG A 243 -18.83 -10.76 18.43
C ARG A 243 -18.19 -10.69 17.05
N ALA A 244 -16.87 -10.89 16.95
CA ALA A 244 -16.16 -10.77 15.68
C ALA A 244 -16.63 -11.85 14.68
N PRO A 245 -16.46 -13.17 14.94
CA PRO A 245 -16.93 -14.20 14.02
C PRO A 245 -18.45 -14.18 13.83
N GLU A 246 -19.26 -13.90 14.86
CA GLU A 246 -20.72 -13.80 14.77
C GLU A 246 -21.15 -12.71 13.74
N ARG A 247 -20.50 -11.54 13.77
CA ARG A 247 -20.75 -10.50 12.79
C ARG A 247 -20.34 -10.93 11.38
N LEU A 248 -19.16 -11.54 11.21
CA LEU A 248 -18.65 -11.95 9.92
C LEU A 248 -19.49 -13.06 9.27
N CYS A 249 -20.01 -13.99 10.07
CA CYS A 249 -20.97 -14.99 9.59
C CYS A 249 -22.24 -14.33 9.07
N ARG A 250 -22.81 -13.38 9.83
CA ARG A 250 -24.01 -12.63 9.44
C ARG A 250 -23.78 -11.76 8.19
N GLU A 251 -22.60 -11.17 8.05
CA GLU A 251 -22.21 -10.35 6.88
C GLU A 251 -21.79 -11.21 5.68
N GLY A 252 -21.67 -12.53 5.80
CA GLY A 252 -21.25 -13.43 4.74
C GLY A 252 -19.82 -13.22 4.26
N THR A 253 -18.92 -12.66 5.11
CA THR A 253 -17.57 -12.27 4.73
C THR A 253 -16.47 -13.21 5.26
N LEU A 254 -16.87 -14.28 5.96
CA LEU A 254 -15.93 -15.21 6.58
C LEU A 254 -15.46 -16.29 5.59
N PHE A 255 -16.36 -16.81 4.77
CA PHE A 255 -16.12 -17.93 3.85
C PHE A 255 -16.33 -17.56 2.38
N THR A 256 -16.12 -16.29 2.01
CA THR A 256 -16.24 -15.82 0.62
C THR A 256 -15.30 -16.58 -0.32
N TYR A 257 -14.16 -17.05 0.18
CA TYR A 257 -13.18 -17.85 -0.58
C TYR A 257 -13.69 -19.26 -0.97
N LEU A 258 -14.84 -19.69 -0.43
CA LEU A 258 -15.51 -20.95 -0.78
C LEU A 258 -16.73 -20.75 -1.69
N ASP A 259 -16.98 -19.52 -2.13
CA ASP A 259 -18.09 -19.20 -3.04
C ASP A 259 -17.81 -19.76 -4.44
N GLU A 260 -18.67 -20.66 -4.91
CA GLU A 260 -18.47 -21.40 -6.16
C GLU A 260 -18.39 -20.47 -7.38
N GLU A 261 -19.24 -19.43 -7.45
CA GLU A 261 -19.22 -18.45 -8.56
C GLU A 261 -17.89 -17.68 -8.63
N LEU A 262 -17.28 -17.43 -7.48
CA LEU A 262 -15.99 -16.76 -7.42
C LEU A 262 -14.83 -17.71 -7.74
N ILE A 263 -14.91 -18.97 -7.28
CA ILE A 263 -13.88 -19.98 -7.55
C ILE A 263 -13.82 -20.34 -9.05
N GLU A 264 -14.95 -20.34 -9.77
CA GLU A 264 -14.99 -20.53 -11.21
C GLU A 264 -14.19 -19.48 -11.98
N LYS A 265 -14.13 -18.25 -11.49
CA LYS A 265 -13.34 -17.17 -12.09
C LYS A 265 -11.85 -17.23 -11.72
N GLY A 266 -11.52 -17.86 -10.61
CA GLY A 266 -10.17 -17.97 -10.13
C GLY A 266 -10.08 -18.25 -8.63
N ARG A 267 -8.86 -18.48 -8.15
CA ARG A 267 -8.63 -18.75 -6.72
C ARG A 267 -8.86 -17.50 -5.87
N VAL A 268 -9.68 -17.61 -4.84
CA VAL A 268 -9.84 -16.60 -3.80
C VAL A 268 -9.06 -17.05 -2.55
N PRO A 269 -8.04 -16.32 -2.10
CA PRO A 269 -7.30 -16.66 -0.88
C PRO A 269 -8.12 -16.37 0.39
N SER A 270 -8.03 -17.26 1.37
CA SER A 270 -8.66 -17.08 2.69
C SER A 270 -7.90 -16.11 3.60
N THR A 271 -6.66 -15.74 3.25
CA THR A 271 -5.76 -14.90 4.05
C THR A 271 -5.14 -13.77 3.25
N SER A 272 -4.72 -12.71 3.94
CA SER A 272 -4.00 -11.55 3.36
C SER A 272 -2.47 -11.74 3.32
N ASN A 273 -1.98 -12.98 3.29
CA ASN A 273 -0.54 -13.28 3.37
C ASN A 273 0.27 -12.54 2.29
N LYS A 274 -0.29 -12.31 1.11
CA LYS A 274 0.41 -11.62 0.03
C LYS A 274 0.78 -10.18 0.41
N ILE A 275 -0.20 -9.39 0.84
CA ILE A 275 0.05 -7.99 1.24
C ILE A 275 0.90 -7.92 2.52
N GLU A 276 0.75 -8.87 3.43
CA GLU A 276 1.59 -8.96 4.63
C GLU A 276 3.05 -9.26 4.27
N SER A 277 3.30 -10.13 3.28
CA SER A 277 4.63 -10.39 2.73
C SER A 277 5.24 -9.14 2.11
N ASN A 278 4.48 -8.40 1.30
CA ASN A 278 4.90 -7.12 0.73
C ASN A 278 5.28 -6.12 1.83
N ASN A 279 4.42 -5.98 2.83
CA ASN A 279 4.68 -5.12 3.98
C ASN A 279 5.93 -5.56 4.79
N ALA A 280 6.17 -6.85 4.90
CA ALA A 280 7.37 -7.38 5.55
C ALA A 280 8.64 -7.04 4.75
N CYS A 281 8.61 -7.16 3.42
CA CYS A 281 9.70 -6.75 2.54
C CYS A 281 10.00 -5.25 2.65
N ILE A 282 8.97 -4.41 2.64
CA ILE A 282 9.12 -2.95 2.82
C ILE A 282 9.70 -2.63 4.19
N ARG A 283 9.20 -3.24 5.27
CA ARG A 283 9.77 -3.05 6.62
C ARG A 283 11.23 -3.49 6.69
N ALA A 284 11.60 -4.58 6.00
CA ALA A 284 12.99 -5.03 5.93
C ALA A 284 13.86 -4.01 5.19
N MET A 285 13.41 -3.50 4.04
CA MET A 285 14.08 -2.44 3.29
C MET A 285 14.31 -1.21 4.17
N LEU A 286 13.29 -0.72 4.86
CA LEU A 286 13.40 0.44 5.75
C LEU A 286 14.35 0.19 6.94
N ARG A 287 14.43 -1.04 7.47
CA ARG A 287 15.41 -1.42 8.50
C ARG A 287 16.85 -1.42 7.98
N ASN A 288 17.07 -1.81 6.73
CA ASN A 288 18.40 -1.77 6.12
C ASN A 288 18.93 -0.34 5.97
N HIS A 289 18.04 0.63 5.87
CA HIS A 289 18.37 2.05 5.70
C HIS A 289 18.01 2.88 6.94
N ARG A 290 18.53 2.46 8.10
CA ARG A 290 18.37 3.20 9.37
C ARG A 290 18.92 4.62 9.25
N GLY A 291 18.21 5.61 9.80
CA GLY A 291 18.62 7.01 9.74
C GLY A 291 18.01 7.82 8.60
N MET A 292 17.18 7.21 7.73
CA MET A 292 16.36 8.00 6.80
C MET A 292 15.36 8.87 7.56
N SER A 293 15.18 10.13 7.09
CA SER A 293 14.07 10.97 7.49
C SER A 293 12.72 10.31 7.15
N VAL A 294 11.64 10.74 7.79
CA VAL A 294 10.30 10.24 7.49
C VAL A 294 9.95 10.47 6.01
N GLU A 295 10.33 11.62 5.45
CA GLU A 295 10.12 11.93 4.04
C GLU A 295 10.85 10.93 3.12
N HIS A 296 12.13 10.66 3.35
CA HIS A 296 12.86 9.66 2.57
C HIS A 296 12.29 8.25 2.74
N ARG A 297 11.78 7.90 3.92
CA ARG A 297 11.09 6.61 4.14
C ARG A 297 9.80 6.52 3.34
N ILE A 298 9.01 7.58 3.28
CA ILE A 298 7.80 7.67 2.45
C ILE A 298 8.19 7.47 0.98
N LYS A 299 9.15 8.24 0.46
CA LYS A 299 9.61 8.12 -0.93
C LYS A 299 10.19 6.74 -1.24
N ALA A 300 10.93 6.15 -0.30
CA ALA A 300 11.44 4.78 -0.44
C ALA A 300 10.32 3.75 -0.64
N VAL A 301 9.21 3.90 0.09
CA VAL A 301 8.04 3.01 -0.08
C VAL A 301 7.34 3.26 -1.42
N PHE A 302 7.21 4.52 -1.87
CA PHE A 302 6.67 4.81 -3.20
C PHE A 302 7.54 4.20 -4.31
N TRP A 303 8.87 4.33 -4.22
CA TRP A 303 9.79 3.67 -5.13
C TRP A 303 9.63 2.14 -5.10
N TRP A 304 9.48 1.57 -3.91
CA TRP A 304 9.24 0.13 -3.78
C TRP A 304 7.93 -0.27 -4.46
N CYS A 305 6.82 0.41 -4.18
CA CYS A 305 5.52 0.14 -4.80
C CYS A 305 5.59 0.26 -6.33
N TYR A 306 6.20 1.33 -6.84
CA TYR A 306 6.33 1.53 -8.27
C TYR A 306 7.16 0.45 -8.95
N MET A 307 8.29 0.08 -8.37
CA MET A 307 9.17 -0.96 -8.93
C MET A 307 8.59 -2.37 -8.83
N HIS A 308 7.53 -2.56 -8.03
CA HIS A 308 6.76 -3.80 -7.92
C HIS A 308 5.37 -3.68 -8.57
N SER A 309 5.11 -2.65 -9.37
CA SER A 309 3.94 -2.58 -10.24
C SER A 309 4.16 -3.43 -11.50
N GLU A 310 3.11 -3.62 -12.29
CA GLU A 310 3.12 -4.53 -13.45
C GLU A 310 4.21 -4.19 -14.48
N ALA A 311 4.32 -2.93 -14.88
CA ALA A 311 5.20 -2.50 -15.97
C ALA A 311 5.95 -1.20 -15.64
N PRO A 312 6.98 -1.22 -14.76
CA PRO A 312 7.79 -0.05 -14.51
C PRO A 312 8.47 0.43 -15.79
N VAL A 313 8.37 1.73 -16.12
CA VAL A 313 9.00 2.29 -17.30
C VAL A 313 10.53 2.31 -17.18
N SER A 314 11.25 2.56 -18.27
CA SER A 314 12.71 2.64 -18.26
C SER A 314 13.22 3.77 -17.35
N TYR A 315 14.41 3.61 -16.77
CA TYR A 315 15.02 4.64 -15.91
C TYR A 315 15.15 6.01 -16.56
N ALA A 316 15.29 6.08 -17.89
CA ALA A 316 15.32 7.34 -18.62
C ALA A 316 13.94 8.02 -18.55
N ARG A 317 12.89 7.27 -18.85
CA ARG A 317 11.51 7.76 -18.77
C ARG A 317 11.09 8.14 -17.35
N MET A 318 11.52 7.39 -16.33
CA MET A 318 11.26 7.78 -14.93
C MET A 318 11.79 9.18 -14.60
N ILE A 319 12.99 9.53 -15.11
CA ILE A 319 13.61 10.83 -14.87
C ILE A 319 12.85 11.95 -15.64
N GLU A 320 12.32 11.64 -16.81
CA GLU A 320 11.59 12.59 -17.66
C GLU A 320 10.13 12.78 -17.23
N GLU A 321 9.47 11.71 -16.78
CA GLU A 321 8.02 11.68 -16.55
C GLU A 321 7.61 11.89 -15.09
N PHE A 322 8.46 11.50 -14.11
CA PHE A 322 8.07 11.63 -12.71
C PHE A 322 8.12 13.08 -12.25
N PRO A 323 7.06 13.54 -11.58
CA PRO A 323 7.04 14.86 -11.00
C PRO A 323 8.13 15.02 -9.95
N THR A 324 8.74 16.19 -9.95
CA THR A 324 9.69 16.60 -8.91
C THR A 324 8.95 17.22 -7.73
N ASP A 325 9.65 17.43 -6.60
CA ASP A 325 9.10 18.15 -5.46
C ASP A 325 8.68 19.58 -5.81
N ASN A 326 9.28 20.18 -6.85
CA ASN A 326 8.90 21.50 -7.35
C ASN A 326 7.53 21.44 -8.04
N ASP A 327 7.32 20.43 -8.90
CA ASP A 327 6.05 20.24 -9.61
C ASP A 327 4.92 19.97 -8.60
N VAL A 328 5.18 19.14 -7.60
CA VAL A 328 4.22 18.86 -6.53
C VAL A 328 3.89 20.13 -5.74
N ARG A 329 4.88 21.01 -5.46
CA ARG A 329 4.63 22.29 -4.79
C ARG A 329 3.80 23.24 -5.64
N GLU A 330 4.06 23.30 -6.91
CA GLU A 330 3.30 24.11 -7.85
C GLU A 330 1.84 23.65 -7.97
N TRP A 331 1.63 22.35 -8.13
CA TRP A 331 0.27 21.77 -8.15
C TRP A 331 -0.53 22.07 -6.88
N ARG A 332 0.13 22.04 -5.71
CA ARG A 332 -0.49 22.44 -4.44
C ARG A 332 -0.92 23.91 -4.43
N ARG A 333 -0.06 24.80 -4.94
CA ARG A 333 -0.38 26.20 -5.03
C ARG A 333 -1.61 26.41 -5.90
N LEU A 334 -1.64 25.82 -7.08
CA LEU A 334 -2.76 25.90 -8.02
C LEU A 334 -4.04 25.32 -7.42
N ALA A 335 -3.97 24.16 -6.78
CA ALA A 335 -5.12 23.56 -6.12
C ALA A 335 -5.68 24.43 -4.97
N ALA A 336 -4.81 25.08 -4.21
CA ALA A 336 -5.23 26.01 -3.16
C ALA A 336 -5.91 27.27 -3.71
N GLU A 337 -5.46 27.78 -4.84
CA GLU A 337 -6.06 28.93 -5.54
C GLU A 337 -7.44 28.56 -6.09
N THR A 338 -7.56 27.39 -6.73
CA THR A 338 -8.85 26.91 -7.27
C THR A 338 -9.87 26.69 -6.16
N ARG A 339 -9.48 26.23 -4.97
CA ARG A 339 -10.39 26.09 -3.83
C ARG A 339 -10.90 27.43 -3.29
N LYS A 340 -10.04 28.43 -3.25
CA LYS A 340 -10.44 29.78 -2.85
C LYS A 340 -11.44 30.39 -3.83
N SER A 341 -11.37 30.02 -5.11
CA SER A 341 -12.31 30.49 -6.15
C SER A 341 -13.62 29.69 -6.19
N ASN A 342 -13.64 28.44 -5.70
CA ASN A 342 -14.78 27.54 -5.70
C ASN A 342 -15.23 27.19 -4.28
N GLU A 343 -15.62 28.17 -3.47
CA GLU A 343 -16.28 27.91 -2.17
C GLU A 343 -17.61 27.19 -2.42
N GLY A 344 -17.58 25.86 -2.49
CA GLY A 344 -18.79 25.03 -2.62
C GLY A 344 -18.67 23.77 -3.49
N SER A 345 -17.55 23.53 -4.17
CA SER A 345 -17.37 22.33 -5.00
C SER A 345 -16.45 21.31 -4.33
N ASP A 346 -17.01 20.16 -3.96
CA ASP A 346 -16.26 18.97 -3.54
C ASP A 346 -15.47 18.41 -4.74
N CYS A 347 -14.24 18.91 -4.95
CA CYS A 347 -13.32 18.35 -5.93
C CYS A 347 -12.79 17.00 -5.43
N GLN A 348 -13.35 15.90 -5.93
CA GLN A 348 -12.96 14.52 -5.67
C GLN A 348 -11.97 14.00 -6.73
N GLY A 349 -10.78 14.57 -6.82
CA GLY A 349 -9.72 14.05 -7.68
C GLY A 349 -8.57 13.46 -6.84
N ALA A 350 -8.07 12.27 -7.20
CA ALA A 350 -6.96 11.63 -6.49
C ALA A 350 -5.69 12.50 -6.46
N GLU A 351 -5.46 13.31 -7.49
CA GLU A 351 -4.36 14.27 -7.56
C GLU A 351 -4.49 15.41 -6.56
N VAL A 352 -5.72 15.87 -6.29
CA VAL A 352 -6.03 16.90 -5.30
C VAL A 352 -5.76 16.38 -3.89
N LEU A 353 -6.04 15.11 -3.62
CA LEU A 353 -5.83 14.49 -2.32
C LEU A 353 -4.35 14.20 -2.01
N TRP A 354 -3.58 13.85 -3.01
CA TRP A 354 -2.13 13.76 -2.90
C TRP A 354 -1.52 15.13 -2.55
N SER A 355 -2.01 16.21 -3.19
CA SER A 355 -1.61 17.56 -2.85
C SER A 355 -2.06 17.99 -1.45
N GLU A 356 -3.27 17.59 -0.98
CA GLU A 356 -3.78 17.88 0.37
C GLU A 356 -2.94 17.26 1.47
N PHE A 357 -2.54 16.01 1.34
CA PHE A 357 -1.70 15.37 2.34
C PHE A 357 -0.41 16.16 2.56
N HIS A 358 0.24 16.52 1.49
CA HIS A 358 1.45 17.30 1.57
C HIS A 358 1.23 18.73 2.11
N MET A 359 0.11 19.40 1.83
CA MET A 359 -0.21 20.73 2.35
C MET A 359 -0.47 20.75 3.85
N SER A 360 -1.14 19.74 4.39
CA SER A 360 -1.43 19.67 5.82
C SER A 360 -0.18 19.37 6.67
N GLY A 361 0.85 18.75 6.08
CA GLY A 361 2.14 18.52 6.72
C GLY A 361 2.97 19.80 6.92
N SER A 362 2.81 20.81 6.05
CA SER A 362 3.57 22.06 6.13
C SER A 362 3.10 23.04 7.22
N LYS A 363 1.91 22.84 7.79
CA LYS A 363 1.36 23.68 8.88
C LYS A 363 1.60 23.12 10.29
N THR A 364 2.02 21.89 10.39
CA THR A 364 2.40 21.31 11.68
C THR A 364 3.92 21.30 11.78
N THR A 365 4.48 22.30 12.46
CA THR A 365 5.83 22.30 13.00
C THR A 365 6.03 20.99 13.76
N GLY A 366 6.69 20.01 13.14
CA GLY A 366 6.91 18.71 13.75
C GLY A 366 7.12 17.55 12.81
N TRP A 367 7.15 17.79 11.49
CA TRP A 367 7.38 16.75 10.49
C TRP A 367 8.82 16.74 9.94
N PHE A 368 9.67 17.65 10.42
CA PHE A 368 11.08 17.76 10.05
C PHE A 368 11.97 17.83 11.28
#